data_22c637929c378b5b4f2cb9ba73d4d831
#
_entry.id   22c637929c378b5b4f2cb9ba73d4d831
#
_cell.length_a   1.000
_cell.length_b   1.000
_cell.length_c   1.000
_cell.angle_alpha   90.00
_cell.angle_beta   90.00
_cell.angle_gamma   90.00
#
_symmetry.space_group_name_H-M   'P 1'
#
loop_
_entity.id
_entity.type
_entity.pdbx_description
1 polymer ?
#
loop_
_entity_poly.entity_id
_entity_poly.type
_entity_poly.pdbx_seq_one_letter_code
_entity_poly.pdbx_strand_id
1 'polypeptide(L)'
;MAVLYGAYEVEVRVPFAIRQLGFLDIPLGLRGELADVDAPLVTLNGMYGGVEHNWQGKLVRIEASIDPNSNTVQTIIRVRQPMIDSTTRDSIPLPIGLYVNADIQGRIVDDVIALPRSVIRNNNQVLVVDAENKMFFREVDIFRLEEERVLISGGLLPGERICISPIQAVVDGMAVQPVIEVI
;
A
#
# COMPACT_ATOMS: atom_id res chain seq x y z
N MET A 1 44.82 13.81 -2.18
CA MET A 1 44.42 12.47 -1.67
C MET A 1 42.98 12.29 -2.07
N ALA A 2 42.68 11.50 -3.12
CA ALA A 2 41.34 11.29 -3.60
C ALA A 2 40.73 10.08 -2.87
N VAL A 3 39.60 10.28 -2.19
CA VAL A 3 38.86 9.19 -1.56
C VAL A 3 37.88 8.69 -2.62
N LEU A 4 38.11 7.49 -3.15
CA LEU A 4 37.21 6.81 -4.06
C LEU A 4 36.15 6.08 -3.24
N TYR A 5 34.90 6.55 -3.28
CA TYR A 5 33.75 5.79 -2.83
C TYR A 5 33.18 5.03 -4.04
N GLY A 6 33.42 3.74 -4.09
CA GLY A 6 32.75 2.83 -5.01
C GLY A 6 31.40 2.44 -4.42
N ALA A 7 30.41 3.34 -4.49
CA ALA A 7 29.09 3.01 -3.98
C ALA A 7 28.25 2.43 -5.12
N TYR A 8 28.38 1.12 -5.37
CA TYR A 8 27.47 0.39 -6.26
C TYR A 8 26.09 0.16 -5.63
N GLU A 9 25.96 0.44 -4.33
CA GLU A 9 24.72 0.26 -3.57
C GLU A 9 24.53 1.45 -2.63
N VAL A 10 23.27 1.90 -2.52
CA VAL A 10 22.85 2.93 -1.57
C VAL A 10 21.77 2.34 -0.67
N GLU A 11 21.89 2.55 0.63
CA GLU A 11 20.85 2.22 1.59
C GLU A 11 20.03 3.45 1.93
N VAL A 12 18.71 3.31 1.80
CA VAL A 12 17.72 4.35 2.14
C VAL A 12 16.98 3.89 3.39
N ARG A 13 16.93 4.76 4.40
CA ARG A 13 16.15 4.53 5.62
C ARG A 13 14.78 5.15 5.47
N VAL A 14 13.75 4.33 5.62
CA VAL A 14 12.35 4.75 5.49
C VAL A 14 11.60 4.39 6.78
N PRO A 15 10.98 5.38 7.46
CA PRO A 15 10.11 5.09 8.58
C PRO A 15 8.82 4.41 8.07
N PHE A 16 8.51 3.26 8.63
CA PHE A 16 7.37 2.45 8.22
C PHE A 16 6.43 2.20 9.40
N ALA A 17 5.15 2.47 9.24
CA ALA A 17 4.18 2.32 10.31
C ALA A 17 4.01 0.83 10.70
N ILE A 18 4.09 0.53 12.00
CA ILE A 18 4.00 -0.85 12.51
C ILE A 18 2.75 -1.56 12.03
N ARG A 19 1.61 -0.86 12.00
CA ARG A 19 0.32 -1.41 11.52
C ARG A 19 0.35 -1.90 10.06
N GLN A 20 1.29 -1.38 9.26
CA GLN A 20 1.44 -1.74 7.84
C GLN A 20 2.36 -2.94 7.63
N LEU A 21 3.15 -3.34 8.65
CA LEU A 21 4.04 -4.51 8.54
C LEU A 21 3.31 -5.80 8.21
N GLY A 22 2.08 -5.97 8.70
CA GLY A 22 1.25 -7.14 8.40
C GLY A 22 0.85 -7.29 6.93
N PHE A 23 1.02 -6.24 6.12
CA PHE A 23 0.75 -6.28 4.68
C PHE A 23 1.98 -6.65 3.85
N LEU A 24 3.15 -6.71 4.45
CA LEU A 24 4.37 -7.17 3.80
C LEU A 24 4.49 -8.68 3.97
N ASP A 25 5.01 -9.34 2.93
CA ASP A 25 5.31 -10.77 2.98
C ASP A 25 6.70 -10.99 3.57
N ILE A 26 6.85 -10.68 4.86
CA ILE A 26 8.10 -10.80 5.60
C ILE A 26 7.86 -11.42 6.98
N PRO A 27 8.75 -12.30 7.44
CA PRO A 27 8.68 -12.85 8.77
C PRO A 27 8.89 -11.75 9.83
N LEU A 28 7.88 -11.47 10.66
CA LEU A 28 7.93 -10.43 11.71
C LEU A 28 8.99 -10.69 12.80
N GLY A 29 9.51 -11.90 12.89
CA GLY A 29 10.56 -12.29 13.83
C GLY A 29 11.97 -12.34 13.23
N LEU A 30 12.14 -11.91 11.99
CA LEU A 30 13.41 -11.98 11.30
C LEU A 30 14.46 -11.10 12.00
N ARG A 31 15.60 -11.71 12.35
CA ARG A 31 16.79 -11.01 12.80
C ARG A 31 17.85 -11.10 11.71
N GLY A 32 18.24 -9.95 11.16
CA GLY A 32 19.22 -9.88 10.08
C GLY A 32 18.64 -9.39 8.76
N GLU A 33 19.33 -9.67 7.67
CA GLU A 33 18.92 -9.31 6.32
C GLU A 33 17.98 -10.37 5.72
N LEU A 34 17.01 -9.92 4.93
CA LEU A 34 16.19 -10.76 4.08
C LEU A 34 17.04 -11.35 2.95
N ALA A 35 16.77 -12.60 2.60
CA ALA A 35 17.34 -13.18 1.39
C ALA A 35 16.88 -12.38 0.15
N ASP A 36 17.75 -12.21 -0.83
CA ASP A 36 17.46 -11.39 -2.02
C ASP A 36 16.21 -11.86 -2.79
N VAL A 37 15.88 -13.14 -2.69
CA VAL A 37 14.69 -13.75 -3.30
C VAL A 37 13.40 -13.37 -2.59
N ASP A 38 13.45 -13.23 -1.26
CA ASP A 38 12.28 -12.96 -0.43
C ASP A 38 12.09 -11.47 -0.12
N ALA A 39 13.05 -10.63 -0.55
CA ALA A 39 13.06 -9.21 -0.28
C ALA A 39 12.01 -8.46 -1.15
N PRO A 40 11.01 -7.80 -0.54
CA PRO A 40 10.01 -7.04 -1.28
C PRO A 40 10.63 -6.00 -2.19
N LEU A 41 10.10 -5.88 -3.40
CA LEU A 41 10.48 -4.84 -4.34
C LEU A 41 9.98 -3.48 -3.84
N VAL A 42 10.79 -2.45 -4.05
CA VAL A 42 10.49 -1.09 -3.66
C VAL A 42 10.77 -0.14 -4.82
N THR A 43 9.82 0.70 -5.13
CA THR A 43 10.01 1.83 -6.05
C THR A 43 10.20 3.10 -5.22
N LEU A 44 11.31 3.78 -5.42
CA LEU A 44 11.60 5.07 -4.81
C LEU A 44 11.32 6.17 -5.83
N ASN A 45 10.45 7.11 -5.50
CA ASN A 45 10.07 8.24 -6.34
C ASN A 45 10.59 9.53 -5.72
N GLY A 46 11.22 10.39 -6.51
CA GLY A 46 11.75 11.66 -6.02
C GLY A 46 12.00 12.68 -7.13
N MET A 47 11.95 13.96 -6.74
CA MET A 47 12.21 15.09 -7.64
C MET A 47 13.69 15.42 -7.62
N TYR A 48 14.36 15.34 -8.79
CA TYR A 48 15.75 15.76 -8.94
C TYR A 48 15.92 16.58 -10.22
N GLY A 49 16.53 17.75 -10.09
CA GLY A 49 16.71 18.67 -11.23
C GLY A 49 15.38 19.19 -11.83
N GLY A 50 14.28 19.19 -11.07
CA GLY A 50 12.95 19.61 -11.55
C GLY A 50 12.19 18.53 -12.33
N VAL A 51 12.71 17.30 -12.39
CA VAL A 51 12.10 16.15 -13.05
C VAL A 51 11.88 15.04 -12.02
N GLU A 52 10.77 14.33 -12.15
CA GLU A 52 10.49 13.17 -11.34
C GLU A 52 11.29 11.97 -11.85
N HIS A 53 11.98 11.30 -10.93
CA HIS A 53 12.75 10.10 -11.20
C HIS A 53 12.31 8.98 -10.29
N ASN A 54 12.47 7.74 -10.76
CA ASN A 54 12.22 6.56 -9.97
C ASN A 54 13.45 5.64 -9.95
N TRP A 55 13.66 4.99 -8.81
CA TRP A 55 14.74 4.02 -8.60
C TRP A 55 14.16 2.74 -8.03
N GLN A 56 14.64 1.61 -8.49
CA GLN A 56 14.23 0.31 -8.00
C GLN A 56 15.18 -0.15 -6.90
N GLY A 57 14.61 -0.64 -5.81
CA GLY A 57 15.34 -1.19 -4.69
C GLY A 57 14.63 -2.40 -4.10
N LYS A 58 15.21 -2.95 -3.04
CA LYS A 58 14.64 -4.05 -2.26
C LYS A 58 14.68 -3.71 -0.79
N LEU A 59 13.63 -4.09 -0.07
CA LEU A 59 13.61 -3.99 1.39
C LEU A 59 14.47 -5.13 1.95
N VAL A 60 15.66 -4.80 2.47
CA VAL A 60 16.64 -5.81 2.90
C VAL A 60 16.58 -6.12 4.38
N ARG A 61 16.13 -5.18 5.23
CA ARG A 61 15.98 -5.42 6.67
C ARG A 61 15.03 -4.41 7.33
N ILE A 62 14.52 -4.81 8.48
CA ILE A 62 13.78 -3.94 9.39
C ILE A 62 14.59 -3.83 10.68
N GLU A 63 14.82 -2.60 11.14
CA GLU A 63 15.48 -2.38 12.41
C GLU A 63 14.52 -2.74 13.56
N ALA A 64 15.02 -3.44 14.58
CA ALA A 64 14.20 -3.92 15.70
C ALA A 64 13.75 -2.79 16.66
N SER A 65 14.21 -1.56 16.44
CA SER A 65 13.88 -0.43 17.29
C SER A 65 12.59 0.23 16.78
N ILE A 66 11.61 0.32 17.67
CA ILE A 66 10.36 1.05 17.45
C ILE A 66 10.51 2.46 18.00
N ASP A 67 10.19 3.46 17.20
CA ASP A 67 10.04 4.82 17.69
C ASP A 67 8.66 4.97 18.36
N PRO A 68 8.61 5.18 19.69
CA PRO A 68 7.36 5.24 20.43
C PRO A 68 6.51 6.48 20.11
N ASN A 69 7.12 7.55 19.60
CA ASN A 69 6.41 8.80 19.31
C ASN A 69 5.67 8.72 17.97
N SER A 70 6.32 8.14 16.96
CA SER A 70 5.74 8.00 15.61
C SER A 70 5.07 6.64 15.36
N ASN A 71 5.28 5.67 16.27
CA ASN A 71 4.82 4.28 16.12
C ASN A 71 5.28 3.64 14.81
N THR A 72 6.55 3.93 14.45
CA THR A 72 7.21 3.43 13.25
C THR A 72 8.43 2.59 13.57
N VAL A 73 8.80 1.73 12.65
CA VAL A 73 10.10 1.05 12.58
C VAL A 73 10.91 1.60 11.41
N GLN A 74 12.22 1.54 11.48
CA GLN A 74 13.06 1.89 10.35
C GLN A 74 13.21 0.68 9.43
N THR A 75 12.85 0.86 8.17
CA THR A 75 13.09 -0.10 7.11
C THR A 75 14.29 0.35 6.27
N ILE A 76 15.13 -0.61 5.87
CA ILE A 76 16.30 -0.35 5.05
C ILE A 76 16.06 -0.89 3.66
N ILE A 77 16.09 0.01 2.70
CA ILE A 77 15.92 -0.28 1.29
C ILE A 77 17.29 -0.18 0.62
N ARG A 78 17.70 -1.23 -0.06
CA ARG A 78 18.94 -1.26 -0.82
C ARG A 78 18.65 -1.01 -2.28
N VAL A 79 19.28 0.02 -2.84
CA VAL A 79 19.22 0.38 -4.26
C VAL A 79 20.56 0.06 -4.89
N ARG A 80 20.57 -0.84 -5.88
CA ARG A 80 21.76 -1.08 -6.69
C ARG A 80 21.86 0.03 -7.73
N GLN A 81 22.95 0.76 -7.69
CA GLN A 81 23.18 1.83 -8.64
C GLN A 81 23.75 1.27 -9.95
N PRO A 82 23.28 1.72 -11.11
CA PRO A 82 23.93 1.35 -12.37
C PRO A 82 25.40 1.86 -12.36
N MET A 83 26.31 1.04 -12.87
CA MET A 83 27.64 1.53 -13.20
C MET A 83 27.44 2.67 -14.20
N ILE A 84 28.04 3.83 -13.90
CA ILE A 84 28.01 4.96 -14.81
C ILE A 84 28.85 4.57 -16.05
N ASP A 85 28.19 3.91 -16.98
CA ASP A 85 28.75 3.74 -18.32
C ASP A 85 28.29 4.93 -19.15
N SER A 86 29.22 5.63 -19.75
CA SER A 86 29.03 6.89 -20.49
C SER A 86 28.06 6.78 -21.68
N THR A 87 27.52 5.59 -21.92
CA THR A 87 26.61 5.27 -23.02
C THR A 87 25.13 5.24 -22.65
N THR A 88 24.76 5.13 -21.37
CA THR A 88 23.36 5.12 -20.91
C THR A 88 23.02 6.44 -20.24
N ARG A 89 22.44 7.38 -20.99
CA ARG A 89 21.99 8.69 -20.49
C ARG A 89 20.73 8.65 -19.62
N ASP A 90 20.08 7.49 -19.48
CA ASP A 90 18.74 7.40 -18.88
C ASP A 90 18.71 6.92 -17.41
N SER A 91 19.83 6.50 -16.82
CA SER A 91 19.85 6.08 -15.43
C SER A 91 20.67 7.03 -14.57
N ILE A 92 19.99 7.93 -13.89
CA ILE A 92 20.59 8.83 -12.90
C ILE A 92 20.78 8.06 -11.60
N PRO A 93 21.99 8.03 -11.01
CA PRO A 93 22.19 7.43 -9.69
C PRO A 93 21.35 8.15 -8.65
N LEU A 94 20.83 7.43 -7.64
CA LEU A 94 20.11 8.03 -6.53
C LEU A 94 21.05 8.96 -5.73
N PRO A 95 20.79 10.27 -5.70
CA PRO A 95 21.64 11.20 -4.96
C PRO A 95 21.49 11.01 -3.45
N ILE A 96 22.61 11.02 -2.72
CA ILE A 96 22.62 10.97 -1.26
C ILE A 96 22.00 12.25 -0.71
N GLY A 97 21.03 12.12 0.21
CA GLY A 97 20.33 13.24 0.83
C GLY A 97 19.09 13.70 0.08
N LEU A 98 18.72 13.04 -1.00
CA LEU A 98 17.45 13.30 -1.69
C LEU A 98 16.26 12.77 -0.88
N TYR A 99 15.20 13.56 -0.77
CA TYR A 99 13.92 13.09 -0.25
C TYR A 99 13.21 12.24 -1.32
N VAL A 100 12.80 11.04 -0.92
CA VAL A 100 12.10 10.10 -1.78
C VAL A 100 10.87 9.51 -1.09
N ASN A 101 9.84 9.24 -1.86
CA ASN A 101 8.72 8.42 -1.43
C ASN A 101 9.01 6.96 -1.80
N ALA A 102 8.69 6.04 -0.91
CA ALA A 102 8.94 4.61 -1.10
C ALA A 102 7.61 3.85 -1.22
N ASP A 103 7.39 3.24 -2.37
CA ASP A 103 6.28 2.33 -2.62
C ASP A 103 6.78 0.90 -2.49
N ILE A 104 6.44 0.24 -1.38
CA ILE A 104 6.87 -1.12 -1.06
C ILE A 104 5.81 -2.10 -1.53
N GLN A 105 6.21 -3.07 -2.34
CA GLN A 105 5.31 -4.12 -2.80
C GLN A 105 4.87 -4.98 -1.61
N GLY A 106 3.56 -4.99 -1.34
CA GLY A 106 2.96 -5.84 -0.33
C GLY A 106 2.67 -7.25 -0.83
N ARG A 107 2.17 -8.09 0.09
CA ARG A 107 1.69 -9.42 -0.26
C ARG A 107 0.47 -9.33 -1.17
N ILE A 108 0.36 -10.29 -2.08
CA ILE A 108 -0.87 -10.49 -2.86
C ILE A 108 -1.92 -11.07 -1.92
N VAL A 109 -3.09 -10.52 -1.95
CA VAL A 109 -4.26 -11.01 -1.21
C VAL A 109 -5.33 -11.36 -2.22
N ASP A 110 -5.73 -12.63 -2.21
CA ASP A 110 -6.82 -13.12 -3.02
C ASP A 110 -8.16 -12.89 -2.30
N ASP A 111 -9.26 -12.96 -3.05
CA ASP A 111 -10.63 -12.89 -2.53
C ASP A 111 -10.98 -11.60 -1.77
N VAL A 112 -10.46 -10.47 -2.20
CA VAL A 112 -10.85 -9.16 -1.68
C VAL A 112 -11.68 -8.39 -2.70
N ILE A 113 -12.71 -7.69 -2.21
CA ILE A 113 -13.55 -6.80 -3.00
C ILE A 113 -13.11 -5.37 -2.70
N ALA A 114 -12.69 -4.65 -3.74
CA ALA A 114 -12.33 -3.24 -3.63
C ALA A 114 -13.54 -2.36 -3.95
N LEU A 115 -13.96 -1.54 -2.98
CA LEU A 115 -15.07 -0.62 -3.13
C LEU A 115 -14.65 0.81 -2.76
N PRO A 116 -15.37 1.85 -3.23
CA PRO A 116 -15.15 3.19 -2.75
C PRO A 116 -15.34 3.28 -1.24
N ARG A 117 -14.47 4.00 -0.55
CA ARG A 117 -14.55 4.16 0.93
C ARG A 117 -15.91 4.69 1.40
N SER A 118 -16.59 5.46 0.55
CA SER A 118 -17.91 6.05 0.82
C SER A 118 -19.02 5.03 1.03
N VAL A 119 -18.82 3.75 0.66
CA VAL A 119 -19.83 2.69 0.88
C VAL A 119 -19.94 2.26 2.34
N ILE A 120 -18.88 2.48 3.13
CA ILE A 120 -18.87 2.08 4.55
C ILE A 120 -19.79 2.97 5.37
N ARG A 121 -20.63 2.31 6.15
CA ARG A 121 -21.55 2.90 7.12
C ARG A 121 -21.25 2.34 8.51
N ASN A 122 -21.52 3.11 9.55
CA ASN A 122 -21.47 2.65 10.95
C ASN A 122 -20.24 1.78 11.28
N ASN A 123 -19.04 2.20 10.83
CA ASN A 123 -17.72 1.57 11.00
C ASN A 123 -17.42 0.40 10.07
N ASN A 124 -18.26 -0.62 9.97
CA ASN A 124 -18.00 -1.83 9.15
C ASN A 124 -19.25 -2.40 8.48
N GLN A 125 -20.25 -1.57 8.23
CA GLN A 125 -21.45 -1.96 7.51
C GLN A 125 -21.49 -1.37 6.11
N VAL A 126 -22.12 -2.08 5.18
CA VAL A 126 -22.50 -1.61 3.85
C VAL A 126 -23.99 -1.75 3.66
N LEU A 127 -24.54 -1.09 2.63
CA LEU A 127 -25.95 -1.24 2.26
C LEU A 127 -26.02 -2.16 1.04
N VAL A 128 -26.65 -3.31 1.21
CA VAL A 128 -26.91 -4.29 0.16
C VAL A 128 -28.36 -4.14 -0.32
N VAL A 129 -28.58 -4.24 -1.64
CA VAL A 129 -29.91 -4.18 -2.25
C VAL A 129 -30.32 -5.57 -2.74
N ASP A 130 -31.42 -6.09 -2.23
CA ASP A 130 -31.95 -7.42 -2.58
C ASP A 130 -32.65 -7.44 -3.97
N ALA A 131 -33.20 -8.60 -4.33
CA ALA A 131 -33.91 -8.80 -5.59
C ALA A 131 -35.23 -8.00 -5.67
N GLU A 132 -35.83 -7.71 -4.53
CA GLU A 132 -37.07 -6.94 -4.38
C GLU A 132 -36.83 -5.43 -4.31
N ASN A 133 -35.59 -4.99 -4.53
CA ASN A 133 -35.13 -3.60 -4.45
C ASN A 133 -35.33 -2.99 -3.04
N LYS A 134 -35.06 -3.77 -2.02
CA LYS A 134 -35.01 -3.29 -0.63
C LYS A 134 -33.57 -3.23 -0.15
N MET A 135 -33.24 -2.22 0.66
CA MET A 135 -31.93 -2.06 1.25
C MET A 135 -31.83 -2.61 2.67
N PHE A 136 -30.71 -3.22 2.95
CA PHE A 136 -30.40 -3.76 4.28
C PHE A 136 -28.96 -3.44 4.67
N PHE A 137 -28.74 -3.18 5.95
CA PHE A 137 -27.39 -3.12 6.49
C PHE A 137 -26.78 -4.52 6.54
N ARG A 138 -25.54 -4.64 6.06
CA ARG A 138 -24.76 -5.87 6.10
C ARG A 138 -23.41 -5.57 6.73
N GLU A 139 -23.05 -6.33 7.76
CA GLU A 139 -21.69 -6.29 8.32
C GLU A 139 -20.71 -6.93 7.36
N VAL A 140 -19.53 -6.31 7.23
CA VAL A 140 -18.45 -6.75 6.36
C VAL A 140 -17.14 -6.79 7.12
N ASP A 141 -16.27 -7.72 6.72
CA ASP A 141 -14.93 -7.83 7.25
C ASP A 141 -14.00 -6.93 6.43
N ILE A 142 -13.57 -5.82 7.04
CA ILE A 142 -12.67 -4.87 6.40
C ILE A 142 -11.24 -5.40 6.53
N PHE A 143 -10.66 -5.79 5.40
CA PHE A 143 -9.25 -6.16 5.31
C PHE A 143 -8.32 -4.94 5.45
N ARG A 144 -8.64 -3.86 4.70
CA ARG A 144 -7.86 -2.63 4.71
C ARG A 144 -8.71 -1.43 4.33
N LEU A 145 -8.48 -0.33 5.04
CA LEU A 145 -9.07 0.96 4.72
C LEU A 145 -7.99 1.86 4.12
N GLU A 146 -8.16 2.26 2.87
CA GLU A 146 -7.30 3.18 2.15
C GLU A 146 -7.93 4.58 2.13
N GLU A 147 -7.26 5.55 1.54
CA GLU A 147 -7.76 6.93 1.48
C GLU A 147 -9.06 7.03 0.69
N GLU A 148 -9.11 6.42 -0.49
CA GLU A 148 -10.27 6.46 -1.39
C GLU A 148 -11.05 5.14 -1.45
N ARG A 149 -10.45 4.01 -1.06
CA ARG A 149 -11.01 2.67 -1.17
C ARG A 149 -11.05 1.92 0.14
N VAL A 150 -11.91 0.93 0.19
CA VAL A 150 -11.94 -0.10 1.23
C VAL A 150 -11.79 -1.46 0.58
N LEU A 151 -10.92 -2.29 1.14
CA LEU A 151 -10.76 -3.69 0.76
C LEU A 151 -11.53 -4.55 1.76
N ILE A 152 -12.48 -5.33 1.26
CA ILE A 152 -13.38 -6.18 2.06
C ILE A 152 -13.00 -7.63 1.77
N SER A 153 -12.73 -8.40 2.82
CA SER A 153 -12.35 -9.82 2.75
C SER A 153 -13.50 -10.77 3.06
N GLY A 154 -14.64 -10.27 3.54
CA GLY A 154 -15.78 -11.12 3.88
C GLY A 154 -17.07 -10.33 4.08
N GLY A 155 -18.19 -11.06 4.16
CA GLY A 155 -19.52 -10.48 4.39
C GLY A 155 -20.28 -10.12 3.11
N LEU A 156 -19.66 -10.20 1.94
CA LEU A 156 -20.29 -9.96 0.64
C LEU A 156 -20.16 -11.19 -0.26
N LEU A 157 -21.16 -11.41 -1.09
CA LEU A 157 -21.16 -12.48 -2.10
C LEU A 157 -20.96 -11.90 -3.50
N PRO A 158 -20.35 -12.64 -4.41
CA PRO A 158 -20.24 -12.23 -5.81
C PRO A 158 -21.61 -11.95 -6.43
N GLY A 159 -21.75 -10.81 -7.12
CA GLY A 159 -22.98 -10.40 -7.78
C GLY A 159 -23.99 -9.69 -6.89
N GLU A 160 -23.73 -9.49 -5.61
CA GLU A 160 -24.56 -8.65 -4.75
C GLU A 160 -24.50 -7.17 -5.18
N ARG A 161 -25.65 -6.50 -5.09
CA ARG A 161 -25.76 -5.08 -5.40
C ARG A 161 -25.51 -4.25 -4.16
N ILE A 162 -24.56 -3.33 -4.25
CA ILE A 162 -24.13 -2.49 -3.11
C ILE A 162 -24.49 -1.04 -3.42
N CYS A 163 -25.09 -0.35 -2.45
CA CYS A 163 -25.40 1.07 -2.59
C CYS A 163 -24.15 1.91 -2.38
N ILE A 164 -23.70 2.62 -3.40
CA ILE A 164 -22.58 3.55 -3.36
C ILE A 164 -23.00 5.01 -3.09
N SER A 165 -24.28 5.32 -3.24
CA SER A 165 -24.79 6.69 -3.07
C SER A 165 -24.82 7.09 -1.58
N PRO A 166 -24.48 8.35 -1.23
CA PRO A 166 -24.56 8.85 0.14
C PRO A 166 -26.01 9.11 0.54
N ILE A 167 -26.66 8.12 1.17
CA ILE A 167 -28.02 8.24 1.70
C ILE A 167 -27.94 8.56 3.19
N GLN A 168 -28.60 9.63 3.64
CA GLN A 168 -28.48 10.13 5.02
C GLN A 168 -29.36 9.37 6.02
N ALA A 169 -30.52 8.88 5.60
CA ALA A 169 -31.44 8.13 6.47
C ALA A 169 -31.85 6.82 5.78
N VAL A 170 -31.41 5.69 6.33
CA VAL A 170 -31.74 4.37 5.84
C VAL A 170 -32.35 3.57 6.98
N VAL A 171 -33.45 2.89 6.65
CA VAL A 171 -34.07 1.89 7.54
C VAL A 171 -34.02 0.55 6.82
N ASP A 172 -33.74 -0.51 7.55
CA ASP A 172 -33.74 -1.87 7.00
C ASP A 172 -35.07 -2.21 6.33
N GLY A 173 -34.99 -2.75 5.11
CA GLY A 173 -36.15 -3.06 4.28
C GLY A 173 -36.70 -1.86 3.51
N MET A 174 -36.03 -0.73 3.51
CA MET A 174 -36.43 0.46 2.72
C MET A 174 -36.40 0.15 1.24
N ALA A 175 -37.52 0.39 0.56
CA ALA A 175 -37.64 0.22 -0.88
C ALA A 175 -36.87 1.35 -1.62
N VAL A 176 -36.14 0.98 -2.66
CA VAL A 176 -35.33 1.89 -3.48
C VAL A 176 -35.54 1.64 -4.95
N GLN A 177 -35.24 2.64 -5.75
CA GLN A 177 -35.17 2.50 -7.20
C GLN A 177 -33.68 2.55 -7.60
N PRO A 178 -33.03 1.38 -7.78
CA PRO A 178 -31.60 1.35 -8.08
C PRO A 178 -31.33 1.78 -9.52
N VAL A 179 -30.29 2.60 -9.68
CA VAL A 179 -29.61 2.81 -10.95
C VAL A 179 -28.34 1.98 -10.89
N ILE A 180 -28.20 1.00 -11.78
CA ILE A 180 -27.08 0.06 -11.75
C ILE A 180 -25.89 0.69 -12.49
N GLU A 181 -24.78 0.82 -11.80
CA GLU A 181 -23.49 1.17 -12.35
C GLU A 181 -22.55 -0.04 -12.16
N VAL A 182 -21.83 -0.41 -13.20
CA VAL A 182 -20.85 -1.51 -13.13
C VAL A 182 -19.50 -0.87 -12.78
N ILE A 183 -18.94 -1.28 -11.66
CA ILE A 183 -17.64 -0.82 -11.14
C ILE A 183 -16.55 -1.81 -11.57
#